data_6be5a88d895fbf0e13c692dadc0dd87d
#
_entry.id   6be5a88d895fbf0e13c692dadc0dd87d
#
_cell.length_a   1.000
_cell.length_b   1.000
_cell.length_c   1.000
_cell.angle_alpha   90.00
_cell.angle_beta   90.00
_cell.angle_gamma   90.00
#
_symmetry.space_group_name_H-M   'P 1'
#
loop_
_entity.id
_entity.type
_entity.pdbx_description
1 polymer ?
#
loop_
_entity_poly.entity_id
_entity_poly.type
_entity_poly.pdbx_seq_one_letter_code
_entity_poly.pdbx_strand_id
1 'polypeptide(L)'
;MHVLEAVAALQGAGPLESARAWADLFYKTVLAIVPLAAAVWGYYKFVRGRTFRRRLTTEVSGQVRRDPSGDTLYLFATLKIENVGFSRFDVLQESTALGVLTHALSPAAPPTEPKRGEWEELGFWLVFEDQEALEPGESASEEVLLEIPDADYAALKLELWVHSPDEVPWKGTAVVNLLPEGDNDPAGGPEGNP
;
A
#
# COMPACT_ATOMS: atom_id res chain seq x y z
N MET A 1 -36.70 -4.90 38.45
CA MET A 1 -37.69 -5.37 39.43
C MET A 1 -38.43 -6.60 38.97
N HIS A 2 -38.73 -6.80 37.69
CA HIS A 2 -39.48 -7.93 37.13
C HIS A 2 -38.79 -9.33 37.15
N VAL A 3 -37.46 -9.40 37.23
CA VAL A 3 -36.74 -10.70 37.23
C VAL A 3 -36.91 -11.43 38.58
N LEU A 4 -36.94 -10.70 39.70
CA LEU A 4 -37.12 -11.29 41.04
C LEU A 4 -38.55 -11.82 41.26
N GLU A 5 -39.56 -11.19 40.69
CA GLU A 5 -40.95 -11.65 40.75
C GLU A 5 -41.16 -12.92 39.92
N ALA A 6 -40.48 -13.02 38.76
CA ALA A 6 -40.51 -14.23 37.92
C ALA A 6 -39.88 -15.45 38.62
N VAL A 7 -38.81 -15.26 39.40
CA VAL A 7 -38.15 -16.32 40.17
C VAL A 7 -39.02 -16.78 41.34
N ALA A 8 -39.73 -15.88 42.02
CA ALA A 8 -40.64 -16.23 43.10
C ALA A 8 -41.90 -17.02 42.62
N ALA A 9 -42.42 -16.73 41.44
CA ALA A 9 -43.52 -17.45 40.81
C ALA A 9 -43.17 -18.90 40.42
N LEU A 10 -41.90 -19.20 40.17
CA LEU A 10 -41.41 -20.53 39.80
C LEU A 10 -41.35 -21.53 40.96
N GLN A 11 -41.35 -21.08 42.23
CA GLN A 11 -41.23 -21.95 43.41
C GLN A 11 -42.54 -22.66 43.80
N GLY A 12 -43.69 -22.24 43.24
CA GLY A 12 -44.99 -22.87 43.50
C GLY A 12 -45.59 -23.66 42.34
N ALA A 13 -44.95 -23.70 41.19
CA ALA A 13 -45.44 -24.32 39.97
C ALA A 13 -45.05 -25.83 39.92
N GLY A 14 -45.92 -26.66 39.36
CA GLY A 14 -45.61 -28.08 39.12
C GLY A 14 -44.40 -28.23 38.16
N PRO A 15 -43.75 -29.41 38.16
CA PRO A 15 -42.48 -29.61 37.43
C PRO A 15 -42.58 -29.32 35.91
N LEU A 16 -43.74 -29.44 35.30
CA LEU A 16 -43.99 -29.15 33.89
C LEU A 16 -44.20 -27.65 33.63
N GLU A 17 -44.79 -26.92 34.57
CA GLU A 17 -45.01 -25.47 34.45
C GLU A 17 -43.71 -24.71 34.68
N SER A 18 -42.90 -25.15 35.64
CA SER A 18 -41.57 -24.59 35.88
C SER A 18 -40.63 -24.78 34.64
N ALA A 19 -40.66 -25.97 34.01
CA ALA A 19 -39.86 -26.23 32.81
C ALA A 19 -40.27 -25.33 31.62
N ARG A 20 -41.56 -25.06 31.44
CA ARG A 20 -42.06 -24.13 30.41
C ARG A 20 -41.64 -22.67 30.68
N ALA A 21 -41.73 -22.25 31.92
CA ALA A 21 -41.32 -20.91 32.32
C ALA A 21 -39.81 -20.66 32.16
N TRP A 22 -38.99 -21.69 32.47
CA TRP A 22 -37.53 -21.62 32.19
C TRP A 22 -37.23 -21.59 30.69
N ALA A 23 -37.93 -22.39 29.88
CA ALA A 23 -37.76 -22.37 28.43
C ALA A 23 -38.14 -21.01 27.82
N ASP A 24 -39.25 -20.40 28.30
CA ASP A 24 -39.67 -19.05 27.83
C ASP A 24 -38.70 -17.97 28.25
N LEU A 25 -38.19 -18.01 29.48
CA LEU A 25 -37.17 -17.07 29.97
C LEU A 25 -35.88 -17.22 29.18
N PHE A 26 -35.44 -18.44 28.95
CA PHE A 26 -34.23 -18.71 28.14
C PHE A 26 -34.40 -18.18 26.70
N TYR A 27 -35.53 -18.48 26.05
CA TYR A 27 -35.85 -18.01 24.71
C TYR A 27 -35.82 -16.47 24.62
N LYS A 28 -36.48 -15.76 25.56
CA LYS A 28 -36.49 -14.31 25.61
C LYS A 28 -35.08 -13.73 25.83
N THR A 29 -34.31 -14.38 26.69
CA THR A 29 -32.91 -13.97 26.96
C THR A 29 -32.02 -14.12 25.72
N VAL A 30 -32.11 -15.27 25.03
CA VAL A 30 -31.37 -15.50 23.78
C VAL A 30 -31.79 -14.52 22.71
N LEU A 31 -33.11 -14.26 22.58
CA LEU A 31 -33.62 -13.29 21.59
C LEU A 31 -33.10 -11.85 21.83
N ALA A 32 -32.81 -11.48 23.07
CA ALA A 32 -32.22 -10.16 23.39
C ALA A 32 -30.72 -10.14 23.23
N ILE A 33 -30.00 -11.21 23.60
CA ILE A 33 -28.52 -11.24 23.58
C ILE A 33 -27.96 -11.44 22.17
N VAL A 34 -28.61 -12.27 21.35
CA VAL A 34 -28.07 -12.58 19.99
C VAL A 34 -27.97 -11.35 19.09
N PRO A 35 -28.97 -10.48 18.98
CA PRO A 35 -28.86 -9.24 18.19
C PRO A 35 -27.77 -8.30 18.72
N LEU A 36 -27.64 -8.20 20.05
CA LEU A 36 -26.61 -7.36 20.67
C LEU A 36 -25.21 -7.89 20.35
N ALA A 37 -24.99 -9.18 20.49
CA ALA A 37 -23.73 -9.82 20.14
C ALA A 37 -23.40 -9.67 18.64
N ALA A 38 -24.40 -9.82 17.77
CA ALA A 38 -24.26 -9.62 16.34
C ALA A 38 -23.92 -8.17 15.99
N ALA A 39 -24.52 -7.19 16.65
CA ALA A 39 -24.23 -5.76 16.48
C ALA A 39 -22.80 -5.43 16.91
N VAL A 40 -22.38 -5.93 18.07
CA VAL A 40 -21.01 -5.74 18.58
C VAL A 40 -20.00 -6.41 17.65
N TRP A 41 -20.27 -7.64 17.21
CA TRP A 41 -19.41 -8.34 16.25
C TRP A 41 -19.33 -7.61 14.91
N GLY A 42 -20.47 -7.15 14.38
CA GLY A 42 -20.53 -6.36 13.15
C GLY A 42 -19.74 -5.07 13.26
N TYR A 43 -19.87 -4.34 14.38
CA TYR A 43 -19.08 -3.15 14.66
C TYR A 43 -17.58 -3.47 14.65
N TYR A 44 -17.13 -4.48 15.39
CA TYR A 44 -15.72 -4.85 15.44
C TYR A 44 -15.17 -5.28 14.07
N LYS A 45 -15.92 -6.11 13.35
CA LYS A 45 -15.47 -6.63 12.06
C LYS A 45 -15.49 -5.60 10.95
N PHE A 46 -16.54 -4.78 10.86
CA PHE A 46 -16.76 -3.90 9.71
C PHE A 46 -16.32 -2.45 9.98
N VAL A 47 -16.51 -1.95 11.18
CA VAL A 47 -16.15 -0.56 11.50
C VAL A 47 -14.70 -0.49 11.96
N ARG A 48 -14.35 -1.17 13.06
CA ARG A 48 -13.00 -1.09 13.63
C ARG A 48 -11.95 -1.75 12.73
N GLY A 49 -12.26 -2.89 12.11
CA GLY A 49 -11.32 -3.61 11.25
C GLY A 49 -11.07 -2.98 9.89
N ARG A 50 -11.98 -2.13 9.38
CA ARG A 50 -11.82 -1.45 8.08
C ARG A 50 -11.52 0.04 8.19
N THR A 51 -12.19 0.72 9.12
CA THR A 51 -12.13 2.18 9.22
C THR A 51 -10.83 2.65 9.87
N PHE A 52 -10.27 1.87 10.80
CA PHE A 52 -9.05 2.25 11.52
C PHE A 52 -7.77 1.59 11.00
N ARG A 53 -7.81 0.96 9.82
CA ARG A 53 -6.57 0.51 9.19
C ARG A 53 -5.81 1.71 8.65
N ARG A 54 -4.54 1.77 8.96
CA ARG A 54 -3.59 2.67 8.33
C ARG A 54 -3.58 2.37 6.83
N ARG A 55 -3.61 3.40 6.02
CA ARG A 55 -3.59 3.30 4.56
C ARG A 55 -2.71 4.40 4.01
N LEU A 56 -1.69 4.00 3.29
CA LEU A 56 -0.80 4.91 2.63
C LEU A 56 -0.90 4.72 1.12
N THR A 57 -0.92 5.82 0.39
CA THR A 57 -0.69 5.83 -1.05
C THR A 57 0.72 6.35 -1.29
N THR A 58 1.44 5.69 -2.16
CA THR A 58 2.81 6.06 -2.55
C THR A 58 2.85 6.33 -4.04
N GLU A 59 3.38 7.48 -4.42
CA GLU A 59 3.62 7.85 -5.82
C GLU A 59 5.13 8.06 -6.00
N VAL A 60 5.66 7.50 -7.07
CA VAL A 60 7.06 7.64 -7.46
C VAL A 60 7.11 8.02 -8.91
N SER A 61 7.89 9.03 -9.24
CA SER A 61 8.21 9.37 -10.62
C SER A 61 9.68 9.71 -10.74
N GLY A 62 10.25 9.59 -11.93
CA GLY A 62 11.65 9.91 -12.15
C GLY A 62 11.90 10.40 -13.56
N GLN A 63 12.92 11.24 -13.68
CA GLN A 63 13.46 11.71 -14.94
C GLN A 63 14.97 11.56 -14.90
N VAL A 64 15.57 11.17 -16.02
CA VAL A 64 17.02 11.05 -16.14
C VAL A 64 17.52 12.06 -17.13
N ARG A 65 18.62 12.72 -16.78
CA ARG A 65 19.38 13.58 -17.68
C ARG A 65 20.81 13.09 -17.72
N ARG A 66 21.35 12.97 -18.93
CA ARG A 66 22.76 12.64 -19.13
C ARG A 66 23.60 13.91 -19.06
N ASP A 67 24.73 13.83 -18.35
CA ASP A 67 25.70 14.89 -18.37
C ASP A 67 26.29 15.05 -19.79
N PRO A 68 26.54 16.29 -20.26
CA PRO A 68 27.20 16.52 -21.55
C PRO A 68 28.57 15.86 -21.68
N SER A 69 29.29 15.62 -20.57
CA SER A 69 30.55 14.86 -20.57
C SER A 69 30.37 13.38 -20.87
N GLY A 70 29.19 12.85 -20.65
CA GLY A 70 28.82 11.46 -20.96
C GLY A 70 29.13 10.43 -19.86
N ASP A 71 29.74 10.84 -18.75
CA ASP A 71 30.20 9.90 -17.71
C ASP A 71 29.20 9.70 -16.55
N THR A 72 28.17 10.55 -16.49
CA THR A 72 27.22 10.56 -15.36
C THR A 72 25.77 10.74 -15.82
N LEU A 73 24.88 10.02 -15.20
CA LEU A 73 23.43 10.20 -15.28
C LEU A 73 22.94 10.92 -14.02
N TYR A 74 22.14 11.96 -14.19
CA TYR A 74 21.43 12.62 -13.10
C TYR A 74 19.99 12.11 -13.07
N LEU A 75 19.64 11.40 -12.00
CA LEU A 75 18.28 10.94 -11.74
C LEU A 75 17.57 11.93 -10.82
N PHE A 76 16.54 12.56 -11.33
CA PHE A 76 15.61 13.40 -10.58
C PHE A 76 14.41 12.53 -10.21
N ALA A 77 14.26 12.19 -8.95
CA ALA A 77 13.13 11.42 -8.46
C ALA A 77 12.21 12.32 -7.64
N THR A 78 10.92 12.27 -7.93
CA THR A 78 9.86 12.91 -7.12
C THR A 78 9.09 11.81 -6.41
N LEU A 79 9.07 11.90 -5.10
CA LEU A 79 8.43 10.95 -4.20
C LEU A 79 7.27 11.65 -3.51
N LYS A 80 6.13 10.95 -3.40
CA LYS A 80 4.99 11.43 -2.63
C LYS A 80 4.40 10.30 -1.83
N ILE A 81 4.06 10.59 -0.59
CA ILE A 81 3.31 9.72 0.31
C ILE A 81 2.08 10.46 0.81
N GLU A 82 0.95 9.78 0.92
CA GLU A 82 -0.32 10.35 1.36
C GLU A 82 -1.05 9.38 2.26
N ASN A 83 -1.44 9.83 3.46
CA ASN A 83 -2.24 9.06 4.38
C ASN A 83 -3.73 9.14 3.99
N VAL A 84 -4.20 8.14 3.25
CA VAL A 84 -5.62 8.00 2.86
C VAL A 84 -6.43 7.20 3.88
N GLY A 85 -5.83 6.89 5.04
CA GLY A 85 -6.48 6.23 6.17
C GLY A 85 -7.22 7.22 7.07
N PHE A 86 -7.78 6.69 8.15
CA PHE A 86 -8.50 7.46 9.18
C PHE A 86 -7.71 7.57 10.50
N SER A 87 -6.52 7.05 10.54
CA SER A 87 -5.63 7.10 11.69
C SER A 87 -4.28 7.66 11.29
N ARG A 88 -3.61 8.29 12.25
CA ARG A 88 -2.24 8.76 12.11
C ARG A 88 -1.34 7.61 11.63
N PHE A 89 -0.49 7.90 10.68
CA PHE A 89 0.52 7.01 10.13
C PHE A 89 1.90 7.48 10.60
N ASP A 90 2.56 6.69 11.43
CA ASP A 90 3.91 6.98 11.89
C ASP A 90 4.93 6.44 10.88
N VAL A 91 5.85 7.29 10.44
CA VAL A 91 6.90 6.95 9.46
C VAL A 91 8.18 6.56 10.21
N LEU A 92 8.73 5.38 9.91
CA LEU A 92 10.06 4.98 10.37
C LEU A 92 11.14 5.55 9.44
N GLN A 93 11.66 6.72 9.80
CA GLN A 93 12.63 7.48 9.01
C GLN A 93 13.89 6.65 8.69
N GLU A 94 14.41 5.91 9.66
CA GLU A 94 15.64 5.10 9.55
C GLU A 94 15.53 3.89 8.61
N SER A 95 14.33 3.57 8.15
CA SER A 95 14.06 2.44 7.25
C SER A 95 13.24 2.81 6.03
N THR A 96 12.75 4.07 5.96
CA THR A 96 12.06 4.57 4.76
C THR A 96 13.09 4.99 3.72
N ALA A 97 13.07 4.33 2.56
CA ALA A 97 14.14 4.47 1.58
C ALA A 97 13.65 4.40 0.13
N LEU A 98 14.39 5.10 -0.74
CA LEU A 98 14.31 4.96 -2.18
C LEU A 98 15.38 3.96 -2.63
N GLY A 99 14.97 2.83 -3.18
CA GLY A 99 15.82 1.88 -3.89
C GLY A 99 15.89 2.23 -5.38
N VAL A 100 17.07 2.18 -5.95
CA VAL A 100 17.29 2.29 -7.39
C VAL A 100 17.88 0.99 -7.89
N LEU A 101 17.21 0.39 -8.87
CA LEU A 101 17.64 -0.83 -9.52
C LEU A 101 17.86 -0.54 -11.01
N THR A 102 18.84 -1.21 -11.58
CA THR A 102 19.21 -1.08 -12.99
C THR A 102 18.86 -2.34 -13.76
N HIS A 103 18.57 -2.17 -15.03
CA HIS A 103 18.49 -3.26 -15.98
C HIS A 103 19.52 -3.03 -17.07
N ALA A 104 20.57 -3.85 -17.09
CA ALA A 104 21.63 -3.75 -18.08
C ALA A 104 21.16 -4.18 -19.48
N LEU A 105 21.62 -3.47 -20.50
CA LEU A 105 21.54 -3.92 -21.88
C LEU A 105 22.49 -5.13 -22.02
N SER A 106 21.93 -6.34 -22.08
CA SER A 106 22.73 -7.53 -22.41
C SER A 106 22.99 -7.57 -23.91
N PRO A 107 24.23 -7.41 -24.39
CA PRO A 107 24.51 -7.28 -25.83
C PRO A 107 24.41 -8.58 -26.63
N ALA A 108 24.08 -9.73 -26.06
CA ALA A 108 24.32 -10.98 -26.75
C ALA A 108 23.40 -12.15 -26.44
N ALA A 109 22.10 -11.98 -26.37
CA ALA A 109 21.21 -13.15 -26.45
C ALA A 109 20.11 -12.87 -27.49
N PRO A 110 19.95 -13.72 -28.52
CA PRO A 110 18.79 -13.64 -29.39
C PRO A 110 17.51 -13.83 -28.53
N PRO A 111 16.41 -13.13 -28.82
CA PRO A 111 15.20 -13.16 -28.02
C PRO A 111 14.46 -14.50 -28.21
N THR A 112 14.94 -15.56 -27.55
CA THR A 112 14.27 -16.88 -27.61
C THR A 112 13.29 -17.10 -26.45
N GLU A 113 13.37 -16.33 -25.38
CA GLU A 113 12.35 -16.31 -24.32
C GLU A 113 12.37 -14.92 -23.66
N PRO A 114 11.22 -14.36 -23.24
CA PRO A 114 11.21 -13.15 -22.43
C PRO A 114 11.80 -13.51 -21.06
N LYS A 115 13.11 -13.38 -20.91
CA LYS A 115 13.74 -13.41 -19.61
C LYS A 115 13.10 -12.27 -18.82
N ARG A 116 12.48 -12.57 -17.68
CA ARG A 116 12.19 -11.57 -16.67
C ARG A 116 13.51 -10.90 -16.36
N GLY A 117 13.64 -9.63 -16.78
CA GLY A 117 14.87 -8.88 -16.61
C GLY A 117 15.30 -8.95 -15.15
N GLU A 118 16.50 -9.42 -14.90
CA GLU A 118 17.12 -9.38 -13.60
C GLU A 118 17.43 -7.92 -13.33
N TRP A 119 16.73 -7.34 -12.35
CA TRP A 119 17.03 -6.02 -11.85
C TRP A 119 18.19 -6.13 -10.88
N GLU A 120 19.26 -5.40 -11.14
CA GLU A 120 20.42 -5.31 -10.27
C GLU A 120 20.30 -4.08 -9.39
N GLU A 121 20.54 -4.25 -8.10
CA GLU A 121 20.46 -3.17 -7.13
C GLU A 121 21.66 -2.24 -7.26
N LEU A 122 21.40 -0.94 -7.46
CA LEU A 122 22.43 0.09 -7.47
C LEU A 122 22.66 0.64 -6.06
N GLY A 123 21.59 0.82 -5.29
CA GLY A 123 21.68 1.30 -3.91
C GLY A 123 20.34 1.71 -3.32
N PHE A 124 20.40 2.10 -2.02
CA PHE A 124 19.28 2.65 -1.26
C PHE A 124 19.71 3.98 -0.64
N TRP A 125 18.76 4.93 -0.65
CA TRP A 125 18.93 6.26 -0.04
C TRP A 125 17.77 6.51 0.91
N LEU A 126 18.08 6.93 2.14
CA LEU A 126 17.05 7.31 3.10
C LEU A 126 16.31 8.55 2.56
N VAL A 127 15.01 8.55 2.75
CA VAL A 127 14.10 9.61 2.30
C VAL A 127 13.05 9.87 3.37
N PHE A 128 12.43 11.05 3.35
CA PHE A 128 11.48 11.50 4.36
C PHE A 128 12.08 11.52 5.78
N GLU A 129 13.37 11.87 5.89
CA GLU A 129 14.10 11.89 7.17
C GLU A 129 13.51 12.90 8.17
N ASP A 130 12.85 13.96 7.70
CA ASP A 130 12.19 14.96 8.54
C ASP A 130 10.71 14.65 8.81
N GLN A 131 10.17 13.55 8.24
CA GLN A 131 8.77 13.21 8.33
C GLN A 131 8.53 12.14 9.40
N GLU A 132 8.10 12.54 10.60
CA GLU A 132 7.81 11.60 11.69
C GLU A 132 6.47 10.89 11.54
N ALA A 133 5.45 11.58 11.03
CA ALA A 133 4.12 11.03 10.87
C ALA A 133 3.29 11.83 9.86
N LEU A 134 2.19 11.22 9.40
CA LEU A 134 1.15 11.83 8.56
C LEU A 134 -0.20 11.70 9.23
N GLU A 135 -0.90 12.82 9.44
CA GLU A 135 -2.28 12.81 9.89
C GLU A 135 -3.22 12.35 8.74
N PRO A 136 -4.45 11.94 9.03
CA PRO A 136 -5.43 11.56 8.00
C PRO A 136 -5.63 12.65 6.95
N GLY A 137 -5.41 12.32 5.67
CA GLY A 137 -5.50 13.24 4.54
C GLY A 137 -4.26 14.10 4.32
N GLU A 138 -3.23 13.96 5.14
CA GLU A 138 -1.97 14.66 4.96
C GLU A 138 -1.09 13.95 3.93
N SER A 139 -0.30 14.74 3.19
CA SER A 139 0.69 14.25 2.23
C SER A 139 2.03 14.92 2.44
N ALA A 140 3.10 14.16 2.20
CA ALA A 140 4.46 14.67 2.12
C ALA A 140 5.05 14.37 0.74
N SER A 141 5.91 15.26 0.26
CA SER A 141 6.61 15.10 -1.01
C SER A 141 8.09 15.46 -0.84
N GLU A 142 8.94 14.70 -1.50
CA GLU A 142 10.37 14.92 -1.49
C GLU A 142 10.94 14.78 -2.90
N GLU A 143 11.89 15.63 -3.25
CA GLU A 143 12.64 15.58 -4.50
C GLU A 143 14.08 15.14 -4.20
N VAL A 144 14.51 14.09 -4.87
CA VAL A 144 15.84 13.50 -4.68
C VAL A 144 16.61 13.61 -5.99
N LEU A 145 17.83 14.13 -5.92
CA LEU A 145 18.79 14.13 -7.03
C LEU A 145 19.90 13.12 -6.73
N LEU A 146 20.04 12.12 -7.59
CA LEU A 146 21.08 11.11 -7.49
C LEU A 146 22.01 11.19 -8.71
N GLU A 147 23.29 11.10 -8.43
CA GLU A 147 24.32 10.90 -9.44
C GLU A 147 24.56 9.40 -9.62
N ILE A 148 24.36 8.91 -10.85
CA ILE A 148 24.48 7.51 -11.19
C ILE A 148 25.57 7.38 -12.27
N PRO A 149 26.53 6.46 -12.15
CA PRO A 149 27.49 6.21 -13.21
C PRO A 149 26.78 5.89 -14.53
N ASP A 150 27.18 6.53 -15.63
CA ASP A 150 26.64 6.20 -16.94
C ASP A 150 27.23 4.85 -17.39
N ALA A 151 26.37 3.87 -17.43
CA ALA A 151 26.65 2.54 -17.95
C ALA A 151 25.54 2.19 -18.94
N ASP A 152 25.74 1.10 -19.69
CA ASP A 152 24.77 0.64 -20.68
C ASP A 152 23.50 0.06 -20.03
N TYR A 153 22.75 0.93 -19.35
CA TYR A 153 21.47 0.60 -18.76
C TYR A 153 20.33 0.81 -19.77
N ALA A 154 19.41 -0.15 -19.84
CA ALA A 154 18.18 -0.01 -20.62
C ALA A 154 17.12 0.79 -19.88
N ALA A 155 17.06 0.60 -18.55
CA ALA A 155 16.08 1.24 -17.70
C ALA A 155 16.55 1.30 -16.23
N LEU A 156 15.99 2.26 -15.50
CA LEU A 156 16.08 2.34 -14.06
C LEU A 156 14.70 2.04 -13.46
N LYS A 157 14.68 1.27 -12.37
CA LYS A 157 13.49 1.02 -11.57
C LYS A 157 13.66 1.69 -10.22
N LEU A 158 12.72 2.53 -9.88
CA LEU A 158 12.64 3.23 -8.61
C LEU A 158 11.67 2.49 -7.70
N GLU A 159 12.08 2.17 -6.49
CA GLU A 159 11.25 1.51 -5.49
C GLU A 159 11.26 2.32 -4.19
N LEU A 160 10.15 2.96 -3.88
CA LEU A 160 9.98 3.64 -2.60
C LEU A 160 9.43 2.63 -1.58
N TRP A 161 10.14 2.44 -0.50
CA TRP A 161 9.73 1.62 0.63
C TRP A 161 9.44 2.54 1.82
N VAL A 162 8.19 2.54 2.28
CA VAL A 162 7.76 3.32 3.44
C VAL A 162 7.42 2.38 4.57
N HIS A 163 8.16 2.50 5.66
CA HIS A 163 8.00 1.66 6.84
C HIS A 163 7.22 2.37 7.94
N SER A 164 6.45 1.61 8.69
CA SER A 164 5.75 2.03 9.90
C SER A 164 5.95 0.95 10.97
N PRO A 165 5.95 1.31 12.26
CA PRO A 165 6.06 0.34 13.35
C PRO A 165 4.98 -0.75 13.19
N ASP A 166 5.39 -2.01 13.37
CA ASP A 166 4.50 -3.19 13.44
C ASP A 166 3.69 -3.50 12.15
N GLU A 167 4.04 -2.90 11.01
CA GLU A 167 3.31 -3.12 9.76
C GLU A 167 4.23 -3.55 8.61
N VAL A 168 3.60 -4.20 7.60
CA VAL A 168 4.30 -4.52 6.34
C VAL A 168 4.57 -3.22 5.59
N PRO A 169 5.79 -3.03 5.04
CA PRO A 169 6.13 -1.80 4.32
C PRO A 169 5.22 -1.56 3.11
N TRP A 170 4.88 -0.30 2.90
CA TRP A 170 4.23 0.17 1.67
C TRP A 170 5.28 0.36 0.59
N LYS A 171 4.92 -0.01 -0.63
CA LYS A 171 5.84 0.06 -1.76
C LYS A 171 5.22 0.83 -2.92
N GLY A 172 5.93 1.87 -3.37
CA GLY A 172 5.71 2.54 -4.65
C GLY A 172 6.76 2.11 -5.66
N THR A 173 6.41 2.08 -6.95
CA THR A 173 7.36 1.68 -7.99
C THR A 173 7.16 2.50 -9.25
N ALA A 174 8.25 2.95 -9.87
CA ALA A 174 8.26 3.55 -11.19
C ALA A 174 9.40 2.95 -12.03
N VAL A 175 9.25 3.00 -13.35
CA VAL A 175 10.31 2.60 -14.29
C VAL A 175 10.61 3.76 -15.22
N VAL A 176 11.87 4.10 -15.32
CA VAL A 176 12.38 5.15 -16.22
C VAL A 176 13.18 4.48 -17.33
N ASN A 177 12.69 4.57 -18.55
CA ASN A 177 13.39 4.06 -19.71
C ASN A 177 14.53 5.01 -20.11
N LEU A 178 15.71 4.46 -20.38
CA LEU A 178 16.90 5.20 -20.80
C LEU A 178 17.18 5.06 -22.29
N LEU A 179 16.51 4.11 -22.94
CA LEU A 179 16.64 3.97 -24.40
C LEU A 179 16.06 5.21 -25.06
N PRO A 180 16.74 5.78 -26.10
CA PRO A 180 16.16 6.84 -26.88
C PRO A 180 14.80 6.35 -27.39
N GLU A 181 13.78 7.15 -27.18
CA GLU A 181 12.48 6.94 -27.82
C GLU A 181 12.78 6.82 -29.31
N GLY A 182 12.67 5.59 -29.84
CA GLY A 182 12.93 5.36 -31.26
C GLY A 182 12.04 6.31 -32.03
N ASP A 183 12.66 7.05 -32.95
CA ASP A 183 12.02 7.97 -33.88
C ASP A 183 10.89 7.21 -34.58
N ASN A 184 9.74 7.15 -33.94
CA ASN A 184 8.48 6.75 -34.56
C ASN A 184 8.05 7.90 -35.45
N ASP A 185 8.94 8.26 -36.41
CA ASP A 185 8.57 9.07 -37.51
C ASP A 185 7.51 8.26 -38.33
N PRO A 186 6.26 8.68 -38.36
CA PRO A 186 5.31 8.09 -39.26
C PRO A 186 5.60 8.56 -40.70
N ALA A 187 6.89 8.44 -41.09
CA ALA A 187 7.34 8.72 -42.42
C ALA A 187 6.87 7.62 -43.37
N GLY A 188 5.78 7.87 -44.01
CA GLY A 188 5.24 7.07 -45.06
C GLY A 188 3.89 7.53 -45.52
N GLY A 189 3.68 8.83 -45.62
CA GLY A 189 2.60 9.35 -46.49
C GLY A 189 2.85 8.84 -47.91
N PRO A 190 1.87 8.23 -48.57
CA PRO A 190 2.05 7.79 -49.97
C PRO A 190 2.35 9.00 -50.84
N GLU A 191 3.57 9.07 -51.38
CA GLU A 191 3.91 9.94 -52.46
C GLU A 191 2.88 9.68 -53.59
N GLY A 192 2.02 10.63 -53.81
CA GLY A 192 1.13 10.68 -54.96
C GLY A 192 1.98 10.67 -56.23
N ASN A 193 1.84 9.63 -57.00
CA ASN A 193 2.36 9.56 -58.36
C ASN A 193 1.42 10.32 -59.30
N PRO A 194 1.91 11.15 -60.20
CA PRO A 194 1.14 11.97 -61.14
C PRO A 194 0.37 11.17 -62.22
#